data_f7539b689e50ae81ed8e17d87d3c40fb
#
_entry.id   f7539b689e50ae81ed8e17d87d3c40fb
#
_cell.length_a   1.000
_cell.length_b   1.000
_cell.length_c   1.000
_cell.angle_alpha   90.00
_cell.angle_beta   90.00
_cell.angle_gamma   90.00
#
_symmetry.space_group_name_H-M   'P 1'
#
loop_
_entity.id
_entity.type
_entity.pdbx_description
1 polymer ?
#
loop_
_entity_poly.entity_id
_entity_poly.type
_entity_poly.pdbx_seq_one_letter_code
_entity_poly.pdbx_strand_id
1 'polypeptide(L)'
;MQINTVDSINQIKKFCNENFRDKNPFISYEFFELLEKTNCTVNSKGWIPEHIIIKDKNKLIGLIPNFRKLNSYGEFVFDQIFENAFYQIGRDYFPKFLSAIPFTPVTRNNFLYFSHEVNETELFSKLKVFLQKKKVSSFHINFIDKIISTKLKKYFHQRVGIQYHWKNNNYKSFDHFLSHLKSRKKKKYSKGKKFY
;
A
#
# COMPACT_ATOMS: atom_id res chain seq x y z
N MET A 1 3.25 -11.70 -22.17
CA MET A 1 2.50 -10.98 -21.10
C MET A 1 2.06 -9.58 -21.58
N GLN A 2 0.85 -9.15 -21.25
CA GLN A 2 0.30 -7.79 -21.46
C GLN A 2 -0.04 -7.18 -20.11
N ILE A 3 0.20 -5.88 -19.94
CA ILE A 3 -0.10 -5.14 -18.70
C ILE A 3 -1.14 -4.06 -19.02
N ASN A 4 -2.22 -4.06 -18.24
CA ASN A 4 -3.33 -3.12 -18.34
C ASN A 4 -3.76 -2.65 -16.95
N THR A 5 -4.76 -1.80 -16.87
CA THR A 5 -5.40 -1.42 -15.60
C THR A 5 -6.89 -1.69 -15.62
N VAL A 6 -7.43 -1.88 -14.42
CA VAL A 6 -8.88 -1.89 -14.14
C VAL A 6 -9.16 -0.83 -13.06
N ASP A 7 -10.32 -0.22 -13.11
CA ASP A 7 -10.73 0.88 -12.23
C ASP A 7 -11.54 0.43 -11.01
N SER A 8 -11.77 -0.87 -10.88
CA SER A 8 -12.44 -1.46 -9.72
C SER A 8 -11.92 -2.88 -9.45
N ILE A 9 -11.74 -3.20 -8.18
CA ILE A 9 -11.39 -4.55 -7.73
C ILE A 9 -12.48 -5.57 -8.07
N ASN A 10 -13.73 -5.11 -8.19
CA ASN A 10 -14.87 -5.96 -8.52
C ASN A 10 -14.76 -6.62 -9.90
N GLN A 11 -14.12 -5.95 -10.86
CA GLN A 11 -13.88 -6.51 -12.21
C GLN A 11 -13.00 -7.76 -12.22
N ILE A 12 -12.27 -7.98 -11.12
CA ILE A 12 -11.32 -9.08 -10.97
C ILE A 12 -11.58 -9.91 -9.70
N LYS A 13 -12.81 -9.89 -9.18
CA LYS A 13 -13.25 -10.60 -7.97
C LYS A 13 -12.81 -12.07 -7.94
N LYS A 14 -13.07 -12.80 -9.02
CA LYS A 14 -12.70 -14.23 -9.12
C LYS A 14 -11.19 -14.42 -8.89
N PHE A 15 -10.37 -13.62 -9.55
CA PHE A 15 -8.91 -13.70 -9.39
C PHE A 15 -8.47 -13.38 -7.96
N CYS A 16 -9.05 -12.36 -7.33
CA CYS A 16 -8.76 -11.99 -5.95
C CYS A 16 -9.08 -13.12 -4.97
N ASN A 17 -10.27 -13.71 -5.07
CA ASN A 17 -10.70 -14.81 -4.19
C ASN A 17 -9.82 -16.06 -4.32
N GLU A 18 -9.28 -16.30 -5.49
CA GLU A 18 -8.40 -17.45 -5.75
C GLU A 18 -6.94 -17.20 -5.30
N ASN A 19 -6.48 -15.95 -5.29
CA ASN A 19 -5.06 -15.63 -5.18
C ASN A 19 -4.68 -14.74 -3.98
N PHE A 20 -5.64 -14.05 -3.34
CA PHE A 20 -5.40 -13.37 -2.07
C PHE A 20 -5.43 -14.40 -0.94
N ARG A 21 -4.28 -15.03 -0.68
CA ARG A 21 -4.13 -16.07 0.34
C ARG A 21 -3.49 -15.57 1.64
N ASP A 22 -3.41 -14.26 1.80
CA ASP A 22 -2.86 -13.65 3.01
C ASP A 22 -3.89 -13.76 4.16
N LYS A 23 -3.39 -14.04 5.37
CA LYS A 23 -4.22 -13.98 6.59
C LYS A 23 -4.46 -12.56 7.08
N ASN A 24 -3.83 -11.56 6.45
CA ASN A 24 -4.04 -10.17 6.79
C ASN A 24 -5.41 -9.70 6.26
N PRO A 25 -6.35 -9.32 7.13
CA PRO A 25 -7.69 -8.93 6.72
C PRO A 25 -7.72 -7.70 5.80
N PHE A 26 -6.69 -6.87 5.83
CA PHE A 26 -6.56 -5.72 4.95
C PHE A 26 -6.09 -6.09 3.53
N ILE A 27 -5.73 -7.34 3.29
CA ILE A 27 -5.39 -7.89 1.97
C ILE A 27 -6.45 -8.92 1.60
N SER A 28 -7.69 -8.48 1.49
CA SER A 28 -8.81 -9.30 1.04
C SER A 28 -9.58 -8.56 -0.05
N TYR A 29 -10.28 -9.31 -0.90
CA TYR A 29 -11.17 -8.72 -1.90
C TYR A 29 -12.21 -7.83 -1.22
N GLU A 30 -12.81 -8.30 -0.14
CA GLU A 30 -13.87 -7.63 0.61
C GLU A 30 -13.42 -6.28 1.16
N PHE A 31 -12.18 -6.18 1.65
CA PHE A 31 -11.64 -4.92 2.16
C PHE A 31 -11.49 -3.88 1.03
N PHE A 32 -10.92 -4.24 -0.11
CA PHE A 32 -10.78 -3.33 -1.24
C PHE A 32 -12.15 -2.96 -1.83
N GLU A 33 -13.05 -3.92 -1.99
CA GLU A 33 -14.43 -3.68 -2.45
C GLU A 33 -15.16 -2.71 -1.52
N LEU A 34 -15.03 -2.88 -0.21
CA LEU A 34 -15.65 -2.01 0.77
C LEU A 34 -15.15 -0.56 0.65
N LEU A 35 -13.84 -0.37 0.51
CA LEU A 35 -13.25 0.96 0.32
C LEU A 35 -13.76 1.67 -0.94
N GLU A 36 -13.97 0.93 -2.02
CA GLU A 36 -14.56 1.46 -3.27
C GLU A 36 -16.05 1.77 -3.07
N LYS A 37 -16.84 0.85 -2.52
CA LYS A 37 -18.29 1.01 -2.30
C LYS A 37 -18.63 2.15 -1.32
N THR A 38 -17.78 2.38 -0.34
CA THR A 38 -17.98 3.47 0.65
C THR A 38 -17.38 4.80 0.23
N ASN A 39 -16.90 4.91 -1.03
CA ASN A 39 -16.24 6.10 -1.57
C ASN A 39 -15.03 6.58 -0.73
N CYS A 40 -14.32 5.66 -0.10
CA CYS A 40 -13.06 5.97 0.56
C CYS A 40 -11.93 6.12 -0.47
N THR A 41 -11.97 5.34 -1.58
CA THR A 41 -11.01 5.40 -2.68
C THR A 41 -11.67 5.99 -3.92
N VAL A 42 -11.76 7.32 -3.96
CA VAL A 42 -12.33 8.10 -5.06
C VAL A 42 -11.46 9.33 -5.38
N ASN A 43 -11.72 9.94 -6.52
CA ASN A 43 -10.99 11.11 -7.00
C ASN A 43 -10.95 12.26 -5.96
N SER A 44 -12.09 12.60 -5.35
CA SER A 44 -12.20 13.66 -4.35
C SER A 44 -11.36 13.41 -3.09
N LYS A 45 -10.99 12.17 -2.81
CA LYS A 45 -10.10 11.78 -1.71
C LYS A 45 -8.63 11.65 -2.16
N GLY A 46 -8.36 11.83 -3.44
CA GLY A 46 -7.02 11.66 -4.02
C GLY A 46 -6.55 10.20 -4.12
N TRP A 47 -7.48 9.26 -4.02
CA TRP A 47 -7.27 7.83 -4.21
C TRP A 47 -8.14 7.32 -5.34
N ILE A 48 -7.58 7.09 -6.52
CA ILE A 48 -8.33 6.59 -7.67
C ILE A 48 -7.90 5.15 -7.90
N PRO A 49 -8.80 4.15 -7.77
CA PRO A 49 -8.46 2.77 -8.10
C PRO A 49 -7.99 2.68 -9.56
N GLU A 50 -6.80 2.17 -9.75
CA GLU A 50 -6.22 1.89 -11.07
C GLU A 50 -5.32 0.66 -10.90
N HIS A 51 -5.96 -0.49 -10.59
CA HIS A 51 -5.28 -1.74 -10.31
C HIS A 51 -4.58 -2.27 -11.54
N ILE A 52 -3.30 -2.62 -11.42
CA ILE A 52 -2.50 -3.12 -12.52
C ILE A 52 -2.74 -4.61 -12.66
N ILE A 53 -3.22 -5.04 -13.82
CA ILE A 53 -3.44 -6.44 -14.15
C ILE A 53 -2.44 -6.93 -15.20
N ILE A 54 -2.03 -8.17 -15.02
CA ILE A 54 -1.11 -8.87 -15.92
C ILE A 54 -1.89 -10.00 -16.59
N LYS A 55 -1.89 -10.01 -17.93
CA LYS A 55 -2.52 -11.05 -18.74
C LYS A 55 -1.50 -11.79 -19.59
N ASP A 56 -1.71 -13.09 -19.75
CA ASP A 56 -1.03 -13.89 -20.76
C ASP A 56 -2.06 -14.60 -21.62
N LYS A 57 -1.94 -14.49 -22.96
CA LYS A 57 -2.91 -15.02 -23.92
C LYS A 57 -4.37 -14.75 -23.50
N ASN A 58 -4.66 -13.49 -23.14
CA ASN A 58 -5.95 -13.01 -22.63
C ASN A 58 -6.41 -13.56 -21.26
N LYS A 59 -5.68 -14.48 -20.63
CA LYS A 59 -5.96 -14.97 -19.28
C LYS A 59 -5.33 -14.03 -18.25
N LEU A 60 -6.10 -13.66 -17.23
CA LEU A 60 -5.58 -12.90 -16.09
C LEU A 60 -4.68 -13.81 -15.25
N ILE A 61 -3.42 -13.43 -15.11
CA ILE A 61 -2.41 -14.21 -14.41
C ILE A 61 -1.78 -13.46 -13.23
N GLY A 62 -1.94 -12.13 -13.15
CA GLY A 62 -1.35 -11.36 -12.07
C GLY A 62 -2.10 -10.06 -11.79
N LEU A 63 -1.93 -9.57 -10.56
CA LEU A 63 -2.55 -8.37 -10.02
C LEU A 63 -1.58 -7.63 -9.10
N ILE A 64 -1.46 -6.32 -9.30
CA ILE A 64 -0.90 -5.39 -8.31
C ILE A 64 -2.04 -4.45 -7.89
N PRO A 65 -2.58 -4.55 -6.68
CA PRO A 65 -3.46 -3.52 -6.14
C PRO A 65 -2.76 -2.17 -6.17
N ASN A 66 -3.31 -1.23 -6.92
CA ASN A 66 -2.67 0.06 -7.20
C ASN A 66 -3.70 1.17 -7.29
N PHE A 67 -3.26 2.38 -6.94
CA PHE A 67 -4.06 3.59 -6.96
C PHE A 67 -3.29 4.71 -7.66
N ARG A 68 -4.00 5.51 -8.44
CA ARG A 68 -3.52 6.81 -8.89
C ARG A 68 -3.74 7.81 -7.77
N LYS A 69 -2.66 8.35 -7.24
CA LYS A 69 -2.67 9.30 -6.14
C LYS A 69 -2.57 10.73 -6.65
N LEU A 70 -3.43 11.59 -6.12
CA LEU A 70 -3.43 13.03 -6.41
C LEU A 70 -2.87 13.88 -5.26
N ASN A 71 -2.61 13.26 -4.12
CA ASN A 71 -2.00 13.86 -2.92
C ASN A 71 -1.43 12.75 -2.03
N SER A 72 -0.70 13.10 -0.96
CA SER A 72 -0.11 12.12 -0.02
C SER A 72 -1.03 11.73 1.15
N TYR A 73 -2.29 12.19 1.18
CA TYR A 73 -3.17 11.87 2.31
C TYR A 73 -3.49 10.37 2.38
N GLY A 74 -3.43 9.83 3.61
CA GLY A 74 -3.74 8.43 3.91
C GLY A 74 -2.65 7.43 3.52
N GLU A 75 -1.47 7.88 3.07
CA GLU A 75 -0.35 7.01 2.70
C GLU A 75 0.55 6.64 3.89
N PHE A 76 0.55 7.46 4.94
CA PHE A 76 1.45 7.34 6.11
C PHE A 76 2.95 7.32 5.74
N VAL A 77 3.29 7.90 4.60
CA VAL A 77 4.66 8.12 4.13
C VAL A 77 4.80 9.62 3.85
N PHE A 78 5.87 10.21 4.37
CA PHE A 78 6.10 11.66 4.26
C PHE A 78 6.91 11.96 2.99
N ASP A 79 6.24 12.41 1.95
CA ASP A 79 6.82 12.64 0.62
C ASP A 79 7.12 14.11 0.31
N GLN A 80 6.91 15.04 1.26
CA GLN A 80 7.06 16.47 1.05
C GLN A 80 8.42 16.88 0.49
N ILE A 81 9.48 16.18 0.87
CA ILE A 81 10.84 16.44 0.34
C ILE A 81 10.90 16.17 -1.17
N PHE A 82 10.28 15.09 -1.63
CA PHE A 82 10.24 14.74 -3.05
C PHE A 82 9.32 15.68 -3.82
N GLU A 83 8.15 15.99 -3.27
CA GLU A 83 7.22 16.96 -3.85
C GLU A 83 7.89 18.33 -4.06
N ASN A 84 8.57 18.83 -3.03
CA ASN A 84 9.33 20.08 -3.12
C ASN A 84 10.46 20.00 -4.16
N ALA A 85 11.19 18.89 -4.24
CA ALA A 85 12.25 18.70 -5.22
C ALA A 85 11.70 18.70 -6.67
N PHE A 86 10.55 18.08 -6.90
CA PHE A 86 9.87 18.12 -8.21
C PHE A 86 9.44 19.54 -8.56
N TYR A 87 8.86 20.27 -7.61
CA TYR A 87 8.46 21.66 -7.80
C TYR A 87 9.65 22.57 -8.17
N GLN A 88 10.80 22.39 -7.50
CA GLN A 88 12.02 23.18 -7.79
C GLN A 88 12.55 23.00 -9.22
N ILE A 89 12.28 21.85 -9.85
CA ILE A 89 12.67 21.60 -11.26
C ILE A 89 11.53 21.84 -12.24
N GLY A 90 10.44 22.51 -11.80
CA GLY A 90 9.28 22.84 -12.65
C GLY A 90 8.46 21.63 -13.09
N ARG A 91 8.39 20.57 -12.26
CA ARG A 91 7.61 19.37 -12.54
C ARG A 91 6.59 19.09 -11.44
N ASP A 92 5.48 18.47 -11.82
CA ASP A 92 4.47 18.00 -10.87
C ASP A 92 4.87 16.65 -10.26
N TYR A 93 4.76 16.53 -8.94
CA TYR A 93 4.95 15.27 -8.22
C TYR A 93 3.71 14.36 -8.34
N PHE A 94 2.53 14.93 -8.43
CA PHE A 94 1.29 14.20 -8.66
C PHE A 94 0.81 14.38 -10.12
N PRO A 95 0.07 13.38 -10.68
CA PRO A 95 -0.26 12.11 -10.08
C PRO A 95 0.92 11.15 -10.03
N LYS A 96 0.91 10.29 -9.00
CA LYS A 96 1.83 9.14 -8.89
C LYS A 96 1.03 7.83 -8.78
N PHE A 97 1.65 6.70 -9.06
CA PHE A 97 1.09 5.38 -8.75
C PHE A 97 1.56 4.91 -7.38
N LEU A 98 0.64 4.29 -6.65
CA LEU A 98 0.90 3.75 -5.32
C LEU A 98 0.28 2.36 -5.17
N SER A 99 1.12 1.36 -5.00
CA SER A 99 0.71 0.06 -4.48
C SER A 99 0.85 0.07 -2.95
N ALA A 100 -0.27 0.16 -2.26
CA ALA A 100 -0.37 0.16 -0.79
C ALA A 100 -1.74 -0.39 -0.37
N ILE A 101 -1.87 -0.71 0.91
CA ILE A 101 -3.18 -0.89 1.54
C ILE A 101 -3.67 0.52 1.90
N PRO A 102 -4.81 0.99 1.35
CA PRO A 102 -5.28 2.35 1.62
C PRO A 102 -5.52 2.59 3.10
N PHE A 103 -5.10 3.76 3.59
CA PHE A 103 -5.30 4.23 4.96
C PHE A 103 -4.75 3.30 6.05
N THR A 104 -3.87 2.33 5.69
CA THR A 104 -3.45 1.27 6.60
C THR A 104 -1.93 1.05 6.50
N PRO A 105 -1.14 1.57 7.47
CA PRO A 105 0.32 1.46 7.46
C PRO A 105 0.81 0.09 7.97
N VAL A 106 0.23 -0.99 7.50
CA VAL A 106 0.58 -2.36 7.88
C VAL A 106 1.57 -2.94 6.90
N THR A 107 2.65 -3.51 7.41
CA THR A 107 3.63 -4.22 6.59
C THR A 107 3.00 -5.46 5.97
N ARG A 108 3.22 -5.65 4.68
CA ARG A 108 2.74 -6.79 3.91
C ARG A 108 3.91 -7.59 3.34
N ASN A 109 3.70 -8.88 3.25
CA ASN A 109 4.66 -9.84 2.72
C ASN A 109 4.55 -10.02 1.20
N ASN A 110 3.60 -9.34 0.57
CA ASN A 110 3.44 -9.35 -0.89
C ASN A 110 2.77 -8.05 -1.38
N PHE A 111 3.05 -7.64 -2.61
CA PHE A 111 2.39 -6.52 -3.30
C PHE A 111 1.88 -6.93 -4.68
N LEU A 112 2.28 -8.09 -5.14
CA LEU A 112 2.03 -8.65 -6.45
C LEU A 112 1.52 -10.08 -6.28
N TYR A 113 0.36 -10.37 -6.82
CA TYR A 113 -0.35 -11.64 -6.68
C TYR A 113 -0.42 -12.32 -8.03
N PHE A 114 0.00 -13.58 -8.08
CA PHE A 114 -0.01 -14.39 -9.28
C PHE A 114 -0.76 -15.71 -9.10
N SER A 115 -1.34 -16.20 -10.19
CA SER A 115 -1.93 -17.53 -10.24
C SER A 115 -0.89 -18.65 -10.44
N HIS A 116 0.30 -18.30 -10.95
CA HIS A 116 1.43 -19.21 -11.16
C HIS A 116 2.74 -18.40 -11.24
N GLU A 117 3.87 -19.07 -11.23
CA GLU A 117 5.17 -18.43 -11.36
C GLU A 117 5.33 -17.71 -12.70
N VAL A 118 5.94 -16.53 -12.68
CA VAL A 118 6.23 -15.70 -13.86
C VAL A 118 7.69 -15.27 -13.84
N ASN A 119 8.22 -15.03 -15.05
CA ASN A 119 9.55 -14.47 -15.18
C ASN A 119 9.56 -13.02 -14.70
N GLU A 120 10.16 -12.78 -13.52
CA GLU A 120 10.21 -11.45 -12.91
C GLU A 120 10.92 -10.42 -13.78
N THR A 121 12.00 -10.81 -14.47
CA THR A 121 12.78 -9.87 -15.32
C THR A 121 11.94 -9.38 -16.49
N GLU A 122 11.21 -10.27 -17.16
CA GLU A 122 10.29 -9.88 -18.23
C GLU A 122 9.16 -8.99 -17.69
N LEU A 123 8.59 -9.35 -16.54
CA LEU A 123 7.52 -8.60 -15.90
C LEU A 123 7.94 -7.16 -15.59
N PHE A 124 9.06 -6.98 -14.88
CA PHE A 124 9.50 -5.64 -14.47
C PHE A 124 9.97 -4.80 -15.67
N SER A 125 10.53 -5.41 -16.70
CA SER A 125 10.83 -4.73 -17.95
C SER A 125 9.56 -4.19 -18.61
N LYS A 126 8.52 -5.02 -18.73
CA LYS A 126 7.22 -4.63 -19.29
C LYS A 126 6.48 -3.62 -18.42
N LEU A 127 6.57 -3.77 -17.09
CA LEU A 127 5.99 -2.83 -16.14
C LEU A 127 6.62 -1.44 -16.28
N LYS A 128 7.94 -1.36 -16.43
CA LYS A 128 8.62 -0.09 -16.69
C LYS A 128 8.09 0.61 -17.94
N VAL A 129 7.98 -0.10 -19.05
CA VAL A 129 7.45 0.45 -20.32
C VAL A 129 5.99 0.89 -20.16
N PHE A 130 5.18 0.10 -19.44
CA PHE A 130 3.79 0.42 -19.14
C PHE A 130 3.68 1.71 -18.30
N LEU A 131 4.46 1.83 -17.23
CA LEU A 131 4.45 3.00 -16.34
C LEU A 131 4.85 4.29 -17.07
N GLN A 132 5.82 4.22 -17.99
CA GLN A 132 6.23 5.38 -18.81
C GLN A 132 5.08 5.94 -19.65
N LYS A 133 4.10 5.11 -20.04
CA LYS A 133 2.93 5.53 -20.84
C LYS A 133 1.80 6.12 -19.98
N LYS A 134 1.84 5.96 -18.65
CA LYS A 134 0.73 6.30 -17.75
C LYS A 134 0.70 7.75 -17.28
N LYS A 135 1.63 8.59 -17.71
CA LYS A 135 1.72 10.01 -17.30
C LYS A 135 1.62 10.17 -15.77
N VAL A 136 2.43 9.39 -15.06
CA VAL A 136 2.62 9.49 -13.61
C VAL A 136 4.07 9.83 -13.31
N SER A 137 4.31 10.57 -12.23
CA SER A 137 5.66 10.99 -11.84
C SER A 137 6.52 9.81 -11.38
N SER A 138 5.89 8.86 -10.71
CA SER A 138 6.59 7.74 -10.07
C SER A 138 5.63 6.59 -9.75
N PHE A 139 6.18 5.42 -9.42
CA PHE A 139 5.46 4.28 -8.89
C PHE A 139 6.06 3.88 -7.54
N HIS A 140 5.24 3.90 -6.51
CA HIS A 140 5.62 3.60 -5.13
C HIS A 140 5.01 2.28 -4.68
N ILE A 141 5.76 1.53 -3.86
CA ILE A 141 5.31 0.31 -3.20
C ILE A 141 5.59 0.48 -1.72
N ASN A 142 4.53 0.73 -0.92
CA ASN A 142 4.69 1.05 0.49
C ASN A 142 4.50 -0.16 1.40
N PHE A 143 5.17 -0.14 2.55
CA PHE A 143 5.03 -1.09 3.66
C PHE A 143 5.21 -2.55 3.26
N ILE A 144 6.24 -2.84 2.48
CA ILE A 144 6.67 -4.21 2.18
C ILE A 144 7.70 -4.69 3.20
N ASP A 145 7.75 -5.99 3.44
CA ASP A 145 8.74 -6.58 4.33
C ASP A 145 10.18 -6.53 3.75
N LYS A 146 11.15 -6.86 4.60
CA LYS A 146 12.57 -6.85 4.23
C LYS A 146 12.89 -7.86 3.12
N ILE A 147 12.21 -9.01 3.08
CA ILE A 147 12.47 -10.07 2.10
C ILE A 147 12.08 -9.57 0.70
N ILE A 148 10.87 -9.06 0.56
CA ILE A 148 10.37 -8.48 -0.70
C ILE A 148 11.20 -7.27 -1.10
N SER A 149 11.47 -6.35 -0.15
CA SER A 149 12.31 -5.18 -0.41
C SER A 149 13.68 -5.57 -0.97
N THR A 150 14.33 -6.59 -0.40
CA THR A 150 15.64 -7.07 -0.89
C THR A 150 15.55 -7.61 -2.32
N LYS A 151 14.50 -8.38 -2.64
CA LYS A 151 14.27 -8.90 -4.00
C LYS A 151 14.07 -7.77 -5.01
N LEU A 152 13.37 -6.71 -4.62
CA LEU A 152 13.06 -5.58 -5.48
C LEU A 152 14.20 -4.58 -5.67
N LYS A 153 15.30 -4.69 -4.91
CA LYS A 153 16.42 -3.74 -4.95
C LYS A 153 17.02 -3.54 -6.35
N LYS A 154 16.98 -4.57 -7.18
CA LYS A 154 17.49 -4.52 -8.59
C LYS A 154 16.58 -3.73 -9.54
N TYR A 155 15.32 -3.48 -9.15
CA TYR A 155 14.33 -2.81 -9.99
C TYR A 155 13.87 -1.45 -9.44
N PHE A 156 13.96 -1.24 -8.12
CA PHE A 156 13.45 -0.07 -7.43
C PHE A 156 14.47 0.51 -6.45
N HIS A 157 14.44 1.82 -6.30
CA HIS A 157 15.13 2.48 -5.19
C HIS A 157 14.42 2.16 -3.87
N GLN A 158 15.20 1.79 -2.86
CA GLN A 158 14.68 1.48 -1.54
C GLN A 158 14.64 2.71 -0.67
N ARG A 159 13.56 2.83 0.08
CA ARG A 159 13.40 3.84 1.12
C ARG A 159 13.07 3.16 2.43
N VAL A 160 13.73 3.57 3.50
CA VAL A 160 13.52 3.04 4.86
C VAL A 160 12.78 4.09 5.67
N GLY A 161 11.71 3.67 6.36
CA GLY A 161 10.96 4.45 7.32
C GLY A 161 10.98 3.80 8.70
N ILE A 162 10.62 4.55 9.72
CA ILE A 162 10.50 4.07 11.10
C ILE A 162 9.03 3.97 11.45
N GLN A 163 8.61 2.81 11.96
CA GLN A 163 7.29 2.60 12.57
C GLN A 163 7.44 2.20 14.03
N TYR A 164 6.57 2.74 14.88
CA TYR A 164 6.50 2.37 16.28
C TYR A 164 5.37 1.38 16.48
N HIS A 165 5.72 0.18 16.96
CA HIS A 165 4.75 -0.88 17.23
C HIS A 165 4.56 -1.04 18.73
N TRP A 166 3.33 -0.95 19.19
CA TRP A 166 2.97 -1.36 20.53
C TRP A 166 2.69 -2.86 20.56
N LYS A 167 3.30 -3.56 21.51
CA LYS A 167 3.05 -5.00 21.72
C LYS A 167 2.41 -5.19 23.10
N ASN A 168 1.35 -5.97 23.14
CA ASN A 168 0.77 -6.39 24.40
C ASN A 168 1.68 -7.44 25.09
N ASN A 169 2.26 -7.07 26.20
CA ASN A 169 3.06 -7.97 27.04
C ASN A 169 2.18 -8.71 28.06
N ASN A 170 1.05 -9.27 27.62
CA ASN A 170 0.06 -9.96 28.43
C ASN A 170 -0.60 -9.06 29.49
N TYR A 171 -0.77 -7.79 29.20
CA TYR A 171 -1.51 -6.88 30.08
C TYR A 171 -2.98 -7.31 30.13
N LYS A 172 -3.48 -7.61 31.33
CA LYS A 172 -4.87 -8.05 31.58
C LYS A 172 -5.86 -6.89 31.56
N SER A 173 -5.39 -5.66 31.79
CA SER A 173 -6.19 -4.45 31.81
C SER A 173 -5.33 -3.23 31.47
N PHE A 174 -5.99 -2.10 31.17
CA PHE A 174 -5.30 -0.83 30.97
C PHE A 174 -4.56 -0.38 32.23
N ASP A 175 -5.11 -0.60 33.42
CA ASP A 175 -4.45 -0.29 34.70
C ASP A 175 -3.22 -1.16 34.91
N HIS A 176 -3.26 -2.44 34.51
CA HIS A 176 -2.09 -3.32 34.54
C HIS A 176 -1.00 -2.79 33.57
N PHE A 177 -1.36 -2.35 32.36
CA PHE A 177 -0.42 -1.68 31.46
C PHE A 177 0.16 -0.41 32.10
N LEU A 178 -0.67 0.46 32.70
CA LEU A 178 -0.21 1.68 33.36
C LEU A 178 0.76 1.42 34.53
N SER A 179 0.57 0.32 35.26
CA SER A 179 1.46 -0.03 36.38
C SER A 179 2.91 -0.28 35.96
N HIS A 180 3.12 -0.68 34.70
CA HIS A 180 4.46 -0.93 34.13
C HIS A 180 5.13 0.33 33.53
N LEU A 181 4.41 1.46 33.48
CA LEU A 181 4.97 2.70 32.97
C LEU A 181 5.71 3.48 34.08
N LYS A 182 6.78 4.18 33.70
CA LYS A 182 7.43 5.16 34.57
C LYS A 182 6.43 6.22 35.05
N SER A 183 6.53 6.65 36.30
CA SER A 183 5.57 7.53 36.99
C SER A 183 5.13 8.76 36.17
N ARG A 184 6.05 9.40 35.44
CA ARG A 184 5.75 10.57 34.58
C ARG A 184 4.80 10.18 33.42
N LYS A 185 5.01 9.04 32.77
CA LYS A 185 4.15 8.52 31.69
C LYS A 185 2.80 8.05 32.24
N LYS A 186 2.81 7.35 33.39
CA LYS A 186 1.59 6.93 34.08
C LYS A 186 0.65 8.08 34.35
N LYS A 187 1.13 9.20 34.93
CA LYS A 187 0.33 10.41 35.19
C LYS A 187 -0.25 11.01 33.90
N LYS A 188 0.49 11.03 32.80
CA LYS A 188 0.02 11.57 31.51
C LYS A 188 -1.15 10.74 30.95
N TYR A 189 -1.05 9.43 30.95
CA TYR A 189 -2.08 8.54 30.40
C TYR A 189 -3.28 8.34 31.32
N SER A 190 -3.10 8.39 32.65
CA SER A 190 -4.23 8.37 33.60
C SER A 190 -5.15 9.56 33.48
N LYS A 191 -4.64 10.74 33.06
CA LYS A 191 -5.46 11.93 32.80
C LYS A 191 -6.37 11.72 31.58
N GLY A 192 -5.93 10.98 30.55
CA GLY A 192 -6.76 10.64 29.38
C GLY A 192 -7.95 9.75 29.72
N LYS A 193 -7.89 8.92 30.78
CA LYS A 193 -8.98 8.04 31.22
C LYS A 193 -10.26 8.79 31.70
N LYS A 194 -10.17 10.09 31.96
CA LYS A 194 -11.29 10.93 32.40
C LYS A 194 -12.18 11.46 31.27
N PHE A 195 -11.84 11.17 30.00
CA PHE A 195 -12.54 11.70 28.82
C PHE A 195 -13.33 10.61 28.05
N TYR A 196 -13.44 9.38 28.61
CA TYR A 196 -14.23 8.28 28.02
C TYR A 196 -15.13 7.65 29.07
#